data_26c477334279b17b53b60228cd490039
#
_entry.id   26c477334279b17b53b60228cd490039
#
_cell.length_a   1.000
_cell.length_b   1.000
_cell.length_c   1.000
_cell.angle_alpha   90.00
_cell.angle_beta   90.00
_cell.angle_gamma   90.00
#
_symmetry.space_group_name_H-M   'P 1'
#
loop_
_entity.id
_entity.type
_entity.pdbx_description
1 polymer ?
#
loop_
_entity_poly.entity_id
_entity_poly.type
_entity_poly.pdbx_seq_one_letter_code
_entity_poly.pdbx_strand_id
1 'polypeptide(L)'
;MNLQPALSRSFIFRVSLFTMIAAAFAFALAQDLAKQEDPLPPGSNQLIQPEELAQALKGARKPAVLYVGPKTIYAQAHIPGAENIGPVSRPEGMEKLRARAASLAKDSPVVIYCGCCPWDHCPNIRPAYAELKKAGFTNVRALYLENSFGANWKDKGLPVVPGE
;
A
#
# COMPACT_ATOMS: atom_id res chain seq x y z
N MET A 1 -59.58 -43.15 -6.82
CA MET A 1 -59.62 -41.73 -7.14
C MET A 1 -58.26 -41.16 -6.82
N ASN A 2 -57.40 -41.01 -7.84
CA ASN A 2 -56.04 -40.43 -7.72
C ASN A 2 -56.09 -38.95 -8.08
N LEU A 3 -55.93 -38.07 -7.07
CA LEU A 3 -55.73 -36.65 -7.25
C LEU A 3 -54.23 -36.36 -7.28
N GLN A 4 -53.65 -36.17 -8.47
CA GLN A 4 -52.33 -35.60 -8.63
C GLN A 4 -52.47 -34.08 -8.61
N PRO A 5 -51.69 -33.35 -7.78
CA PRO A 5 -51.66 -31.89 -7.87
C PRO A 5 -50.82 -31.48 -9.07
N ALA A 6 -51.45 -30.82 -10.02
CA ALA A 6 -50.77 -30.16 -11.15
C ALA A 6 -49.91 -29.00 -10.64
N LEU A 7 -48.61 -29.22 -10.48
CA LEU A 7 -47.63 -28.15 -10.25
C LEU A 7 -47.58 -27.26 -11.51
N SER A 8 -48.05 -26.02 -11.36
CA SER A 8 -48.15 -25.06 -12.44
C SER A 8 -46.75 -24.78 -13.04
N ARG A 9 -46.62 -25.02 -14.35
CA ARG A 9 -45.40 -24.76 -15.15
C ARG A 9 -44.87 -23.33 -14.97
N SER A 10 -45.71 -22.36 -14.60
CA SER A 10 -45.35 -20.97 -14.34
C SER A 10 -44.53 -20.79 -13.06
N PHE A 11 -44.64 -21.67 -12.07
CA PHE A 11 -43.86 -21.57 -10.83
C PHE A 11 -42.40 -22.00 -11.03
N ILE A 12 -42.17 -23.02 -11.83
CA ILE A 12 -40.83 -23.52 -12.15
C ILE A 12 -40.02 -22.47 -12.96
N PHE A 13 -40.70 -21.79 -13.90
CA PHE A 13 -40.04 -20.75 -14.72
C PHE A 13 -39.64 -19.52 -13.90
N ARG A 14 -40.44 -19.11 -12.89
CA ARG A 14 -40.13 -17.99 -12.02
C ARG A 14 -38.97 -18.26 -11.06
N VAL A 15 -38.89 -19.46 -10.51
CA VAL A 15 -37.79 -19.84 -9.63
C VAL A 15 -36.48 -19.93 -10.39
N SER A 16 -36.47 -20.46 -11.62
CA SER A 16 -35.27 -20.56 -12.46
C SER A 16 -34.72 -19.18 -12.87
N LEU A 17 -35.61 -18.20 -13.13
CA LEU A 17 -35.17 -16.85 -13.49
C LEU A 17 -34.53 -16.11 -12.31
N PHE A 18 -35.07 -16.26 -11.10
CA PHE A 18 -34.49 -15.65 -9.88
C PHE A 18 -33.13 -16.23 -9.51
N THR A 19 -32.93 -17.54 -9.69
CA THR A 19 -31.63 -18.18 -9.43
C THR A 19 -30.57 -17.76 -10.45
N MET A 20 -30.91 -17.55 -11.71
CA MET A 20 -29.98 -17.05 -12.72
C MET A 20 -29.56 -15.59 -12.47
N ILE A 21 -30.49 -14.72 -12.06
CA ILE A 21 -30.19 -13.33 -11.75
C ILE A 21 -29.30 -13.22 -10.50
N ALA A 22 -29.56 -14.01 -9.46
CA ALA A 22 -28.73 -14.03 -8.26
C ALA A 22 -27.31 -14.55 -8.54
N ALA A 23 -27.15 -15.56 -9.39
CA ALA A 23 -25.85 -16.07 -9.80
C ALA A 23 -25.06 -15.06 -10.64
N ALA A 24 -25.70 -14.34 -11.55
CA ALA A 24 -25.07 -13.27 -12.35
C ALA A 24 -24.61 -12.09 -11.47
N PHE A 25 -25.39 -11.72 -10.46
CA PHE A 25 -25.04 -10.65 -9.52
C PHE A 25 -23.86 -11.06 -8.61
N ALA A 26 -23.83 -12.29 -8.13
CA ALA A 26 -22.70 -12.82 -7.34
C ALA A 26 -21.43 -12.93 -8.17
N PHE A 27 -21.53 -13.28 -9.46
CA PHE A 27 -20.39 -13.34 -10.37
C PHE A 27 -19.83 -11.96 -10.71
N ALA A 28 -20.68 -10.96 -10.89
CA ALA A 28 -20.28 -9.57 -11.12
C ALA A 28 -19.55 -8.97 -9.88
N LEU A 29 -20.06 -9.23 -8.67
CA LEU A 29 -19.40 -8.81 -7.42
C LEU A 29 -18.05 -9.51 -7.21
N ALA A 30 -17.92 -10.77 -7.60
CA ALA A 30 -16.66 -11.50 -7.52
C ALA A 30 -15.60 -10.98 -8.50
N GLN A 31 -16.00 -10.46 -9.65
CA GLN A 31 -15.10 -9.83 -10.62
C GLN A 31 -14.61 -8.45 -10.17
N ASP A 32 -15.44 -7.67 -9.48
CA ASP A 32 -15.03 -6.38 -8.89
C ASP A 32 -14.02 -6.56 -7.76
N LEU A 33 -14.13 -7.63 -6.97
CA LEU A 33 -13.14 -7.98 -5.93
C LEU A 33 -11.81 -8.47 -6.50
N ALA A 34 -11.80 -9.02 -7.72
CA ALA A 34 -10.59 -9.52 -8.38
C ALA A 34 -9.74 -8.43 -9.04
N LYS A 35 -10.27 -7.23 -9.23
CA LYS A 35 -9.59 -6.09 -9.88
C LYS A 35 -9.04 -5.10 -8.85
N GLN A 36 -8.35 -5.60 -7.84
CA GLN A 36 -7.58 -4.73 -6.95
C GLN A 36 -6.29 -4.34 -7.65
N GLU A 37 -6.32 -3.27 -8.43
CA GLU A 37 -5.13 -2.70 -9.07
C GLU A 37 -4.09 -2.35 -7.98
N ASP A 38 -2.81 -2.64 -8.26
CA ASP A 38 -1.72 -2.23 -7.37
C ASP A 38 -1.79 -0.70 -7.21
N PRO A 39 -1.95 -0.16 -5.99
CA PRO A 39 -2.01 1.27 -5.77
C PRO A 39 -0.68 1.97 -6.10
N LEU A 40 0.39 1.22 -6.31
CA LEU A 40 1.75 1.71 -6.54
C LEU A 40 2.42 0.96 -7.71
N PRO A 41 1.84 0.95 -8.92
CA PRO A 41 2.47 0.29 -10.05
C PRO A 41 3.77 1.01 -10.42
N PRO A 42 4.81 0.27 -10.88
CA PRO A 42 6.05 0.87 -11.37
C PRO A 42 5.78 1.96 -12.41
N GLY A 43 6.50 3.10 -12.30
CA GLY A 43 6.32 4.26 -13.19
C GLY A 43 5.16 5.18 -12.85
N SER A 44 4.39 4.92 -11.81
CA SER A 44 3.32 5.83 -11.38
C SER A 44 3.86 7.10 -10.72
N ASN A 45 3.06 8.17 -10.74
CA ASN A 45 3.38 9.44 -10.07
C ASN A 45 3.34 9.36 -8.53
N GLN A 46 2.83 8.26 -7.98
CA GLN A 46 2.87 7.96 -6.55
C GLN A 46 4.25 7.46 -6.09
N LEU A 47 5.15 7.19 -7.04
CA LEU A 47 6.52 6.80 -6.73
C LEU A 47 7.46 8.01 -6.81
N ILE A 48 8.54 7.92 -6.03
CA ILE A 48 9.67 8.84 -6.12
C ILE A 48 10.94 8.01 -6.36
N GLN A 49 11.78 8.45 -7.28
CA GLN A 49 13.05 7.79 -7.57
C GLN A 49 14.11 8.17 -6.51
N PRO A 50 15.13 7.32 -6.27
CA PRO A 50 16.18 7.57 -5.29
C PRO A 50 16.86 8.93 -5.46
N GLU A 51 17.26 9.26 -6.66
CA GLU A 51 17.96 10.51 -6.98
C GLU A 51 17.06 11.73 -6.81
N GLU A 52 15.77 11.60 -7.15
CA GLU A 52 14.77 12.65 -6.95
C GLU A 52 14.57 12.94 -5.46
N LEU A 53 14.43 11.88 -4.64
CA LEU A 53 14.31 12.07 -3.19
C LEU A 53 15.58 12.70 -2.60
N ALA A 54 16.76 12.25 -3.01
CA ALA A 54 18.01 12.81 -2.55
C ALA A 54 18.14 14.33 -2.86
N GLN A 55 17.60 14.79 -3.99
CA GLN A 55 17.51 16.21 -4.31
C GLN A 55 16.43 16.92 -3.48
N ALA A 56 15.26 16.31 -3.31
CA ALA A 56 14.18 16.88 -2.48
C ALA A 56 14.62 17.14 -1.03
N LEU A 57 15.48 16.28 -0.50
CA LEU A 57 16.03 16.41 0.86
C LEU A 57 17.02 17.58 1.03
N LYS A 58 17.55 18.14 -0.07
CA LYS A 58 18.40 19.37 -0.05
C LYS A 58 17.56 20.66 -0.11
N GLY A 59 16.30 20.55 -0.50
CA GLY A 59 15.40 21.68 -0.67
C GLY A 59 14.90 22.29 0.64
N ALA A 60 14.26 23.47 0.55
CA ALA A 60 13.66 24.16 1.69
C ALA A 60 12.44 23.44 2.27
N ARG A 61 11.65 22.75 1.42
CA ARG A 61 10.47 21.93 1.83
C ARG A 61 10.82 20.45 1.75
N LYS A 62 11.47 19.96 2.79
CA LYS A 62 11.81 18.54 2.86
C LYS A 62 10.57 17.71 3.16
N PRO A 63 10.37 16.55 2.49
CA PRO A 63 9.32 15.62 2.88
C PRO A 63 9.62 14.99 4.25
N ALA A 64 8.58 14.64 4.99
CA ALA A 64 8.72 13.69 6.10
C ALA A 64 9.02 12.30 5.52
N VAL A 65 10.18 11.73 5.86
CA VAL A 65 10.59 10.42 5.36
C VAL A 65 10.36 9.37 6.44
N LEU A 66 9.48 8.42 6.16
CA LEU A 66 9.08 7.40 7.11
C LEU A 66 9.59 6.02 6.67
N TYR A 67 10.45 5.42 7.47
CA TYR A 67 10.92 4.06 7.26
C TYR A 67 9.93 3.06 7.85
N VAL A 68 9.39 2.19 7.01
CA VAL A 68 8.32 1.23 7.39
C VAL A 68 8.79 -0.22 7.36
N GLY A 69 10.09 -0.44 7.54
CA GLY A 69 10.72 -1.75 7.53
C GLY A 69 11.29 -2.20 8.88
N PRO A 70 12.04 -3.34 8.92
CA PRO A 70 12.64 -3.87 10.12
C PRO A 70 13.69 -2.93 10.74
N LYS A 71 13.64 -2.74 12.07
CA LYS A 71 14.59 -1.89 12.81
C LYS A 71 16.06 -2.27 12.55
N THR A 72 16.35 -3.54 12.37
CA THR A 72 17.71 -4.03 12.12
C THR A 72 18.34 -3.50 10.83
N ILE A 73 17.54 -3.28 9.79
CA ILE A 73 18.02 -2.68 8.53
C ILE A 73 18.19 -1.16 8.71
N TYR A 74 17.25 -0.50 9.37
CA TYR A 74 17.36 0.93 9.69
C TYR A 74 18.61 1.26 10.50
N ALA A 75 18.92 0.43 11.50
CA ALA A 75 20.09 0.60 12.36
C ALA A 75 21.42 0.43 11.63
N GLN A 76 21.48 -0.36 10.56
CA GLN A 76 22.69 -0.48 9.74
C GLN A 76 22.97 0.79 8.93
N ALA A 77 21.96 1.29 8.25
CA ALA A 77 22.01 2.54 7.50
C ALA A 77 20.60 2.97 7.10
N HIS A 78 20.33 4.27 7.11
CA HIS A 78 19.05 4.85 6.67
C HIS A 78 19.25 6.22 6.00
N ILE A 79 18.19 6.72 5.37
CA ILE A 79 18.17 8.06 4.76
C ILE A 79 18.28 9.12 5.85
N PRO A 80 19.16 10.15 5.72
CA PRO A 80 19.27 11.23 6.71
C PRO A 80 17.93 11.89 7.00
N GLY A 81 17.57 11.98 8.29
CA GLY A 81 16.30 12.56 8.75
C GLY A 81 15.08 11.65 8.58
N ALA A 82 15.26 10.41 8.17
CA ALA A 82 14.17 9.44 8.15
C ALA A 82 13.80 9.01 9.58
N GLU A 83 12.51 8.80 9.80
CA GLU A 83 11.95 8.34 11.07
C GLU A 83 11.66 6.83 11.03
N ASN A 84 12.10 6.09 12.05
CA ASN A 84 11.87 4.65 12.14
C ASN A 84 10.46 4.35 12.68
N ILE A 85 9.55 4.02 11.80
CA ILE A 85 8.19 3.59 12.15
C ILE A 85 8.18 2.10 12.54
N GLY A 86 9.00 1.30 11.89
CA GLY A 86 8.98 -0.16 12.03
C GLY A 86 8.08 -0.83 10.99
N PRO A 87 8.07 -2.18 10.97
CA PRO A 87 7.35 -2.93 9.95
C PRO A 87 5.84 -2.81 10.12
N VAL A 88 5.17 -2.12 9.20
CA VAL A 88 3.70 -1.89 9.24
C VAL A 88 2.88 -3.13 8.88
N SER A 89 3.51 -4.18 8.40
CA SER A 89 2.91 -5.52 8.33
C SER A 89 2.64 -6.14 9.70
N ARG A 90 3.10 -5.50 10.78
CA ARG A 90 2.82 -5.86 12.16
C ARG A 90 1.95 -4.78 12.83
N PRO A 91 1.09 -5.15 13.80
CA PRO A 91 0.21 -4.20 14.50
C PRO A 91 0.94 -3.00 15.09
N GLU A 92 2.07 -3.22 15.76
CA GLU A 92 2.83 -2.17 16.44
C GLU A 92 3.39 -1.13 15.47
N GLY A 93 3.87 -1.57 14.29
CA GLY A 93 4.33 -0.67 13.23
C GLY A 93 3.19 0.13 12.62
N MET A 94 2.05 -0.49 12.43
CA MET A 94 0.85 0.17 11.92
C MET A 94 0.32 1.22 12.92
N GLU A 95 0.31 0.93 14.21
CA GLU A 95 -0.07 1.89 15.26
C GLU A 95 0.89 3.10 15.30
N LYS A 96 2.19 2.87 15.21
CA LYS A 96 3.19 3.96 15.13
C LYS A 96 3.00 4.81 13.88
N LEU A 97 2.68 4.20 12.72
CA LEU A 97 2.38 4.94 11.51
C LEU A 97 1.17 5.85 11.70
N ARG A 98 0.09 5.34 12.30
CA ARG A 98 -1.12 6.11 12.61
C ARG A 98 -0.86 7.25 13.57
N ALA A 99 -0.12 6.99 14.65
CA ALA A 99 0.24 8.00 15.62
C ALA A 99 1.08 9.12 14.97
N ARG A 100 2.07 8.77 14.14
CA ARG A 100 2.86 9.76 13.41
C ARG A 100 2.03 10.53 12.40
N ALA A 101 1.17 9.86 11.66
CA ALA A 101 0.25 10.48 10.69
C ALA A 101 -0.72 11.48 11.35
N ALA A 102 -1.11 11.25 12.60
CA ALA A 102 -1.99 12.17 13.34
C ALA A 102 -1.31 13.52 13.64
N SER A 103 0.02 13.58 13.70
CA SER A 103 0.80 14.80 13.98
C SER A 103 1.26 15.55 12.72
N LEU A 104 0.97 15.05 11.52
CA LEU A 104 1.33 15.67 10.25
C LEU A 104 0.12 16.35 9.59
N ALA A 105 0.34 17.49 8.95
CA ALA A 105 -0.68 18.11 8.11
C ALA A 105 -0.96 17.23 6.87
N LYS A 106 -2.21 17.14 6.44
CA LYS A 106 -2.65 16.19 5.40
C LYS A 106 -2.13 16.51 3.99
N ASP A 107 -1.73 17.74 3.76
CA ASP A 107 -1.11 18.25 2.54
C ASP A 107 0.44 18.23 2.59
N SER A 108 1.03 17.90 3.75
CA SER A 108 2.48 17.79 3.87
C SER A 108 3.03 16.69 2.96
N PRO A 109 4.20 16.93 2.32
CA PRO A 109 4.87 15.91 1.54
C PRO A 109 5.39 14.79 2.48
N VAL A 110 4.96 13.58 2.23
CA VAL A 110 5.38 12.37 2.95
C VAL A 110 5.96 11.37 1.97
N VAL A 111 7.12 10.83 2.31
CA VAL A 111 7.74 9.73 1.56
C VAL A 111 7.89 8.53 2.49
N ILE A 112 7.38 7.38 2.07
CA ILE A 112 7.57 6.11 2.78
C ILE A 112 8.59 5.25 2.05
N TYR A 113 9.40 4.49 2.79
CA TYR A 113 10.31 3.50 2.22
C TYR A 113 10.56 2.31 3.15
N CYS A 114 10.98 1.19 2.57
CA CYS A 114 11.34 -0.02 3.31
C CYS A 114 12.74 -0.52 2.89
N GLY A 115 12.87 -1.11 1.70
CA GLY A 115 14.14 -1.55 1.14
C GLY A 115 14.75 -2.80 1.77
N CYS A 116 13.97 -3.58 2.54
CA CYS A 116 14.42 -4.86 3.09
C CYS A 116 14.29 -6.03 2.11
N CYS A 117 13.59 -5.84 1.02
CA CYS A 117 13.27 -6.85 0.00
C CYS A 117 12.95 -6.17 -1.33
N PRO A 118 12.92 -6.93 -2.44
CA PRO A 118 12.50 -6.41 -3.74
C PRO A 118 11.10 -5.79 -3.69
N TRP A 119 10.88 -4.77 -4.54
CA TRP A 119 9.67 -3.96 -4.57
C TRP A 119 8.37 -4.78 -4.56
N ASP A 120 8.30 -5.78 -5.45
CA ASP A 120 7.10 -6.61 -5.63
C ASP A 120 6.80 -7.52 -4.43
N HIS A 121 7.79 -7.78 -3.59
CA HIS A 121 7.71 -8.67 -2.43
C HIS A 121 7.66 -7.91 -1.09
N CYS A 122 7.58 -6.57 -1.11
CA CYS A 122 7.60 -5.79 0.12
C CYS A 122 6.23 -5.80 0.83
N PRO A 123 6.12 -6.41 2.03
CA PRO A 123 4.84 -6.50 2.74
C PRO A 123 4.45 -5.19 3.44
N ASN A 124 5.33 -4.18 3.45
CA ASN A 124 5.16 -2.97 4.25
C ASN A 124 4.71 -1.76 3.44
N ILE A 125 5.20 -1.59 2.20
CA ILE A 125 4.99 -0.36 1.42
C ILE A 125 3.52 -0.15 1.07
N ARG A 126 2.85 -1.14 0.48
CA ARG A 126 1.46 -1.03 0.04
C ARG A 126 0.49 -0.77 1.21
N PRO A 127 0.57 -1.52 2.34
CA PRO A 127 -0.25 -1.22 3.51
C PRO A 127 0.02 0.16 4.12
N ALA A 128 1.28 0.61 4.17
CA ALA A 128 1.61 1.94 4.67
C ALA A 128 1.02 3.05 3.78
N TYR A 129 1.16 2.91 2.47
CA TYR A 129 0.58 3.85 1.52
C TYR A 129 -0.94 3.92 1.64
N ALA A 130 -1.61 2.76 1.65
CA ALA A 130 -3.06 2.68 1.79
C ALA A 130 -3.56 3.31 3.09
N GLU A 131 -2.87 3.09 4.22
CA GLU A 131 -3.22 3.67 5.51
C GLU A 131 -3.10 5.20 5.49
N LEU A 132 -2.02 5.76 4.93
CA LEU A 132 -1.85 7.21 4.79
C LEU A 132 -2.91 7.82 3.87
N LYS A 133 -3.24 7.17 2.75
CA LYS A 133 -4.32 7.62 1.85
C LYS A 133 -5.67 7.58 2.55
N LYS A 134 -5.98 6.52 3.30
CA LYS A 134 -7.18 6.39 4.13
C LYS A 134 -7.25 7.47 5.21
N ALA A 135 -6.12 7.86 5.78
CA ALA A 135 -6.01 8.95 6.75
C ALA A 135 -6.15 10.36 6.12
N GLY A 136 -6.38 10.47 4.80
CA GLY A 136 -6.64 11.73 4.09
C GLY A 136 -5.40 12.46 3.58
N PHE A 137 -4.22 11.83 3.57
CA PHE A 137 -3.03 12.47 3.01
C PHE A 137 -3.13 12.60 1.49
N THR A 138 -2.90 13.80 0.98
CA THR A 138 -2.97 14.12 -0.45
C THR A 138 -1.61 14.00 -1.15
N ASN A 139 -0.52 14.19 -0.43
CA ASN A 139 0.84 14.25 -0.97
C ASN A 139 1.74 13.14 -0.38
N VAL A 140 1.41 11.88 -0.68
CA VAL A 140 2.19 10.71 -0.27
C VAL A 140 2.83 10.07 -1.48
N ARG A 141 4.13 9.80 -1.40
CA ARG A 141 4.87 9.01 -2.39
C ARG A 141 5.62 7.87 -1.72
N ALA A 142 5.83 6.77 -2.45
CA ALA A 142 6.67 5.67 -2.02
C ALA A 142 8.01 5.73 -2.77
N LEU A 143 9.11 5.63 -2.03
CA LEU A 143 10.44 5.53 -2.64
C LEU A 143 10.57 4.20 -3.36
N TYR A 144 10.77 4.24 -4.67
CA TYR A 144 10.94 3.05 -5.49
C TYR A 144 12.34 2.46 -5.32
N LEU A 145 12.42 1.33 -4.66
CA LEU A 145 13.62 0.55 -4.47
C LEU A 145 13.38 -0.82 -5.11
N GLU A 146 13.79 -0.98 -6.36
CA GLU A 146 13.53 -2.19 -7.15
C GLU A 146 14.01 -3.46 -6.43
N ASN A 147 15.22 -3.45 -5.91
CA ASN A 147 15.84 -4.61 -5.28
C ASN A 147 15.94 -4.47 -3.75
N SER A 148 16.65 -3.43 -3.29
CA SER A 148 16.88 -3.18 -1.87
C SER A 148 17.37 -1.75 -1.62
N PHE A 149 17.39 -1.33 -0.35
CA PHE A 149 18.00 -0.07 0.06
C PHE A 149 19.52 -0.05 -0.24
N GLY A 150 20.20 -1.17 -0.06
CA GLY A 150 21.61 -1.32 -0.42
C GLY A 150 21.83 -1.01 -1.89
N ALA A 151 21.25 -1.81 -2.78
CA ALA A 151 21.49 -1.75 -4.21
C ALA A 151 20.98 -0.44 -4.88
N ASN A 152 19.80 0.04 -4.45
CA ASN A 152 19.15 1.16 -5.14
C ASN A 152 19.40 2.52 -4.49
N TRP A 153 20.03 2.58 -3.30
CA TRP A 153 20.33 3.83 -2.60
C TRP A 153 21.83 3.91 -2.22
N LYS A 154 22.29 3.01 -1.33
CA LYS A 154 23.64 3.06 -0.76
C LYS A 154 24.72 2.86 -1.81
N ASP A 155 24.62 1.83 -2.65
CA ASP A 155 25.62 1.49 -3.68
C ASP A 155 25.65 2.51 -4.82
N LYS A 156 24.62 3.35 -4.94
CA LYS A 156 24.61 4.53 -5.81
C LYS A 156 25.29 5.76 -5.19
N GLY A 157 25.86 5.65 -4.01
CA GLY A 157 26.53 6.75 -3.33
C GLY A 157 25.58 7.83 -2.79
N LEU A 158 24.28 7.52 -2.64
CA LEU A 158 23.32 8.47 -2.06
C LEU A 158 23.49 8.57 -0.54
N PRO A 159 23.14 9.73 0.08
CA PRO A 159 23.43 9.98 1.48
C PRO A 159 22.81 8.97 2.43
N VAL A 160 23.62 8.45 3.36
CA VAL A 160 23.18 7.57 4.44
C VAL A 160 23.74 8.02 5.76
N VAL A 161 23.04 7.70 6.84
CA VAL A 161 23.54 7.80 8.22
C VAL A 161 23.37 6.43 8.90
N PRO A 162 24.27 6.07 9.83
CA PRO A 162 24.06 4.89 10.66
C PRO A 162 22.86 5.11 11.58
N GLY A 163 22.17 4.04 11.93
CA GLY A 163 21.13 4.07 12.96
C GLY A 163 21.72 3.98 14.37
N GLU A 164 20.94 4.51 15.32
CA GLU A 164 21.13 4.28 16.75
C GLU A 164 20.43 3.01 17.23
#